data_b88df89ae62a2151e06bda1aab3b4210
#
_entry.id   b88df89ae62a2151e06bda1aab3b4210
#
_cell.length_a   1.000
_cell.length_b   1.000
_cell.length_c   1.000
_cell.angle_alpha   90.00
_cell.angle_beta   90.00
_cell.angle_gamma   90.00
#
_symmetry.space_group_name_H-M   'P 1'
#
loop_
_entity.id
_entity.type
_entity.pdbx_description
1 polymer ?
#
loop_
_entity_poly.entity_id
_entity_poly.type
_entity_poly.pdbx_seq_one_letter_code
_entity_poly.pdbx_strand_id
1 'polypeptide(L)'
;MNTKFPIFLKPESLTFNVFGGSEIAEEKLHFLLKSSPHARVRVFASSFSEPVQALIDRHPNVRAIPRWRAWPWQVGRNDVSIVATIVPREVRWSVGLGRLMGHLLNVADVPDRCDFYMGGIVTNGSLKLAISTDGKAPILAKRMREWLEDVLPEDVESN
;
A
#
# COMPACT_ATOMS: atom_id res chain seq x y z
N MET A 1 5.11 -24.13 4.13
CA MET A 1 6.35 -23.35 3.90
C MET A 1 5.95 -22.06 3.19
N ASN A 2 6.48 -20.88 3.61
CA ASN A 2 6.26 -19.63 2.91
C ASN A 2 7.24 -19.54 1.74
N THR A 3 6.73 -19.40 0.52
CA THR A 3 7.52 -19.36 -0.73
C THR A 3 7.63 -17.95 -1.32
N LYS A 4 7.09 -16.94 -0.62
CA LYS A 4 7.13 -15.55 -1.08
C LYS A 4 8.56 -15.01 -1.03
N PHE A 5 8.98 -14.32 -2.10
CA PHE A 5 10.28 -13.66 -2.14
C PHE A 5 10.18 -12.26 -1.53
N PRO A 6 10.95 -11.95 -0.47
CA PRO A 6 10.91 -10.63 0.15
C PRO A 6 11.71 -9.61 -0.66
N ILE A 7 11.11 -8.43 -0.88
CA ILE A 7 11.76 -7.30 -1.55
C ILE A 7 11.44 -5.99 -0.82
N PHE A 8 12.34 -5.03 -0.92
CA PHE A 8 12.13 -3.64 -0.51
C PHE A 8 12.08 -2.77 -1.75
N LEU A 9 10.94 -2.12 -1.97
CA LEU A 9 10.77 -1.17 -3.06
C LEU A 9 11.37 0.19 -2.68
N LYS A 10 11.91 0.90 -3.67
CA LYS A 10 12.35 2.30 -3.53
C LYS A 10 11.20 3.24 -3.88
N PRO A 11 10.49 3.80 -2.88
CA PRO A 11 9.29 4.58 -3.13
C PRO A 11 9.57 5.88 -3.90
N GLU A 12 10.78 6.42 -3.82
CA GLU A 12 11.20 7.60 -4.57
C GLU A 12 11.29 7.37 -6.09
N SER A 13 11.45 6.12 -6.52
CA SER A 13 11.55 5.74 -7.93
C SER A 13 10.21 5.31 -8.54
N LEU A 14 9.16 5.19 -7.72
CA LEU A 14 7.87 4.64 -8.09
C LEU A 14 6.74 5.63 -7.78
N THR A 15 5.60 5.39 -8.39
CA THR A 15 4.35 6.03 -7.98
C THR A 15 3.36 4.94 -7.56
N PHE A 16 2.68 5.19 -6.45
CA PHE A 16 1.64 4.31 -5.94
C PHE A 16 0.28 4.85 -6.38
N ASN A 17 -0.48 4.05 -7.11
CA ASN A 17 -1.83 4.38 -7.54
C ASN A 17 -2.81 3.60 -6.64
N VAL A 18 -3.56 4.31 -5.80
CA VAL A 18 -4.57 3.73 -4.91
C VAL A 18 -5.94 3.94 -5.53
N PHE A 19 -6.67 2.87 -5.75
CA PHE A 19 -8.02 2.89 -6.30
C PHE A 19 -9.03 2.59 -5.21
N GLY A 20 -9.75 3.59 -4.76
CA GLY A 20 -10.71 3.55 -3.68
C GLY A 20 -10.66 4.81 -2.81
N GLY A 21 -11.74 5.12 -2.13
CA GLY A 21 -11.88 6.31 -1.28
C GLY A 21 -12.59 6.03 0.04
N SER A 22 -12.79 4.77 0.39
CA SER A 22 -13.46 4.32 1.61
C SER A 22 -12.48 3.82 2.66
N GLU A 23 -12.99 3.17 3.70
CA GLU A 23 -12.22 2.59 4.82
C GLU A 23 -11.08 1.66 4.36
N ILE A 24 -11.29 0.86 3.31
CA ILE A 24 -10.23 -0.01 2.79
C ILE A 24 -9.06 0.83 2.23
N ALA A 25 -9.38 1.93 1.54
CA ALA A 25 -8.37 2.84 1.01
C ALA A 25 -7.64 3.58 2.15
N GLU A 26 -8.36 3.99 3.21
CA GLU A 26 -7.76 4.57 4.41
C GLU A 26 -6.73 3.63 5.02
N GLU A 27 -7.11 2.37 5.28
CA GLU A 27 -6.19 1.37 5.85
C GLU A 27 -4.91 1.22 5.01
N LYS A 28 -5.06 1.07 3.69
CA LYS A 28 -3.91 0.88 2.79
C LYS A 28 -3.04 2.14 2.68
N LEU A 29 -3.65 3.32 2.61
CA LEU A 29 -2.95 4.60 2.60
C LEU A 29 -2.19 4.83 3.91
N HIS A 30 -2.86 4.64 5.05
CA HIS A 30 -2.24 4.78 6.36
C HIS A 30 -1.03 3.86 6.50
N PHE A 31 -1.18 2.59 6.13
CA PHE A 31 -0.09 1.62 6.15
C PHE A 31 1.08 2.03 5.26
N LEU A 32 0.81 2.44 4.02
CA LEU A 32 1.83 2.89 3.06
C LEU A 32 2.57 4.12 3.57
N LEU A 33 1.85 5.15 4.02
CA LEU A 33 2.42 6.43 4.44
C LEU A 33 3.13 6.34 5.79
N LYS A 34 2.68 5.48 6.71
CA LYS A 34 3.41 5.17 7.96
C LYS A 34 4.76 4.53 7.65
N SER A 35 4.82 3.62 6.69
CA SER A 35 6.04 2.92 6.31
C SER A 35 6.95 3.73 5.38
N SER A 36 6.37 4.56 4.51
CA SER A 36 7.07 5.30 3.45
C SER A 36 6.47 6.70 3.30
N PRO A 37 6.76 7.63 4.24
CA PRO A 37 6.10 8.94 4.31
C PRO A 37 6.29 9.81 3.05
N HIS A 38 7.35 9.57 2.30
CA HIS A 38 7.70 10.34 1.08
C HIS A 38 7.27 9.64 -0.21
N ALA A 39 6.54 8.52 -0.13
CA ALA A 39 6.02 7.83 -1.31
C ALA A 39 5.10 8.74 -2.12
N ARG A 40 5.30 8.81 -3.43
CA ARG A 40 4.40 9.53 -4.34
C ARG A 40 3.13 8.71 -4.54
N VAL A 41 1.99 9.28 -4.17
CA VAL A 41 0.70 8.57 -4.20
C VAL A 41 -0.33 9.34 -5.01
N ARG A 42 -1.07 8.64 -5.86
CA ARG A 42 -2.30 9.12 -6.50
C ARG A 42 -3.48 8.30 -5.98
N VAL A 43 -4.52 8.96 -5.54
CA VAL A 43 -5.73 8.29 -5.03
C VAL A 43 -6.88 8.56 -5.97
N PHE A 44 -7.42 7.51 -6.57
CA PHE A 44 -8.52 7.56 -7.53
C PHE A 44 -9.82 7.09 -6.88
N ALA A 45 -10.79 7.97 -6.73
CA ALA A 45 -12.13 7.65 -6.25
C ALA A 45 -13.15 8.68 -6.71
N SER A 46 -14.43 8.32 -6.80
CA SER A 46 -15.50 9.28 -7.07
C SER A 46 -15.76 10.19 -5.87
N SER A 47 -15.51 9.69 -4.66
CA SER A 47 -15.63 10.42 -3.41
C SER A 47 -14.59 9.87 -2.41
N PHE A 48 -14.20 10.69 -1.46
CA PHE A 48 -13.25 10.34 -0.41
C PHE A 48 -13.96 10.43 0.94
N SER A 49 -13.80 9.41 1.78
CA SER A 49 -14.24 9.48 3.16
C SER A 49 -13.45 10.54 3.93
N GLU A 50 -13.98 11.05 5.02
CA GLU A 50 -13.31 12.07 5.84
C GLU A 50 -11.90 11.63 6.28
N PRO A 51 -11.68 10.38 6.76
CA PRO A 51 -10.33 9.92 7.10
C PRO A 51 -9.37 9.87 5.90
N VAL A 52 -9.84 9.46 4.72
CA VAL A 52 -9.03 9.47 3.49
C VAL A 52 -8.66 10.89 3.09
N GLN A 53 -9.63 11.83 3.14
CA GLN A 53 -9.36 13.23 2.85
C GLN A 53 -8.34 13.82 3.83
N ALA A 54 -8.46 13.51 5.13
CA ALA A 54 -7.50 13.96 6.13
C ALA A 54 -6.07 13.45 5.88
N LEU A 55 -5.92 12.20 5.38
CA LEU A 55 -4.62 11.67 4.96
C LEU A 55 -4.06 12.41 3.75
N ILE A 56 -4.91 12.70 2.75
CA ILE A 56 -4.53 13.46 1.56
C ILE A 56 -4.05 14.87 1.95
N ASP A 57 -4.81 15.56 2.78
CA ASP A 57 -4.51 16.94 3.19
C ASP A 57 -3.22 17.05 4.03
N ARG A 58 -2.94 16.01 4.82
CA ARG A 58 -1.74 15.95 5.69
C ARG A 58 -0.45 15.66 4.91
N HIS A 59 -0.53 15.00 3.75
CA HIS A 59 0.64 14.52 3.02
C HIS A 59 0.74 15.19 1.64
N PRO A 60 1.65 16.16 1.43
CA PRO A 60 1.76 16.92 0.18
C PRO A 60 2.19 16.05 -1.02
N ASN A 61 2.72 14.87 -0.77
CA ASN A 61 3.09 13.87 -1.77
C ASN A 61 1.93 12.96 -2.20
N VAL A 62 0.74 13.14 -1.60
CA VAL A 62 -0.49 12.42 -1.95
C VAL A 62 -1.40 13.34 -2.77
N ARG A 63 -1.81 12.87 -3.93
CA ARG A 63 -2.69 13.62 -4.84
C ARG A 63 -4.03 12.91 -5.01
N ALA A 64 -5.11 13.60 -4.66
CA ALA A 64 -6.47 13.15 -4.95
C ALA A 64 -6.80 13.35 -6.43
N ILE A 65 -7.43 12.35 -7.04
CA ILE A 65 -8.02 12.42 -8.38
C ILE A 65 -9.48 12.02 -8.23
N PRO A 66 -10.43 12.99 -8.32
CA PRO A 66 -11.84 12.77 -8.02
C PRO A 66 -12.56 12.02 -9.14
N ARG A 67 -12.05 10.83 -9.46
CA ARG A 67 -12.65 9.84 -10.35
C ARG A 67 -12.13 8.45 -10.03
N TRP A 68 -13.02 7.48 -10.02
CA TRP A 68 -12.63 6.09 -9.76
C TRP A 68 -11.91 5.45 -10.95
N ARG A 69 -12.18 5.91 -12.16
CA ARG A 69 -11.64 5.36 -13.39
C ARG A 69 -10.42 6.16 -13.85
N ALA A 70 -9.25 5.60 -13.66
CA ALA A 70 -8.04 6.15 -14.24
C ALA A 70 -7.90 5.77 -15.72
N TRP A 71 -7.23 6.63 -16.49
CA TRP A 71 -6.87 6.35 -17.87
C TRP A 71 -5.36 6.05 -17.97
N PRO A 72 -4.89 5.33 -19.02
CA PRO A 72 -3.47 4.99 -19.19
C PRO A 72 -2.51 6.18 -19.06
N TRP A 73 -2.89 7.35 -19.56
CA TRP A 73 -2.06 8.57 -19.48
C TRP A 73 -2.04 9.26 -18.10
N GLN A 74 -2.86 8.81 -17.17
CA GLN A 74 -2.88 9.32 -15.79
C GLN A 74 -2.00 8.52 -14.83
N VAL A 75 -1.55 7.35 -15.26
CA VAL A 75 -0.68 6.46 -14.50
C VAL A 75 0.62 6.23 -15.26
N GLY A 76 1.70 5.98 -14.54
CA GLY A 76 3.00 5.62 -15.15
C GLY A 76 3.04 4.17 -15.60
N ARG A 77 4.08 3.82 -16.37
CA ARG A 77 4.42 2.42 -16.58
C ARG A 77 5.21 1.89 -15.39
N ASN A 78 5.02 0.61 -15.08
CA ASN A 78 5.73 -0.08 -14.00
C ASN A 78 5.54 0.57 -12.61
N ASP A 79 4.45 1.29 -12.40
CA ASP A 79 4.04 1.81 -11.10
C ASP A 79 3.53 0.67 -10.19
N VAL A 80 3.17 1.00 -8.97
CA VAL A 80 2.50 0.08 -8.04
C VAL A 80 1.04 0.47 -7.96
N SER A 81 0.13 -0.49 -8.06
CA SER A 81 -1.31 -0.27 -7.90
C SER A 81 -1.87 -1.03 -6.71
N ILE A 82 -2.57 -0.31 -5.85
CA ILE A 82 -3.31 -0.85 -4.70
C ILE A 82 -4.79 -0.65 -4.98
N VAL A 83 -5.48 -1.75 -5.25
CA VAL A 83 -6.92 -1.74 -5.53
C VAL A 83 -7.66 -1.94 -4.21
N ALA A 84 -8.12 -0.83 -3.62
CA ALA A 84 -8.71 -0.72 -2.30
C ALA A 84 -10.23 -0.44 -2.38
N THR A 85 -10.93 -1.23 -3.19
CA THR A 85 -12.37 -1.18 -3.37
C THR A 85 -12.92 -2.60 -3.58
N ILE A 86 -14.15 -2.82 -3.16
CA ILE A 86 -14.88 -4.10 -3.38
C ILE A 86 -15.90 -4.00 -4.52
N VAL A 87 -16.02 -2.83 -5.16
CA VAL A 87 -16.96 -2.62 -6.27
C VAL A 87 -16.45 -3.38 -7.51
N PRO A 88 -17.17 -4.40 -8.02
CA PRO A 88 -16.63 -5.32 -9.03
C PRO A 88 -16.16 -4.64 -10.33
N ARG A 89 -16.86 -3.60 -10.77
CA ARG A 89 -16.50 -2.84 -11.99
C ARG A 89 -15.19 -2.06 -11.80
N GLU A 90 -14.99 -1.48 -10.60
CA GLU A 90 -13.79 -0.72 -10.25
C GLU A 90 -12.60 -1.65 -10.13
N VAL A 91 -12.78 -2.80 -9.46
CA VAL A 91 -11.74 -3.85 -9.37
C VAL A 91 -11.32 -4.32 -10.75
N ARG A 92 -12.28 -4.68 -11.62
CA ARG A 92 -11.95 -5.14 -12.98
C ARG A 92 -11.19 -4.10 -13.80
N TRP A 93 -11.63 -2.86 -13.73
CA TRP A 93 -10.98 -1.77 -14.46
C TRP A 93 -9.56 -1.51 -13.96
N SER A 94 -9.39 -1.36 -12.64
CA SER A 94 -8.11 -1.02 -12.03
C SER A 94 -7.08 -2.15 -12.21
N VAL A 95 -7.50 -3.41 -12.07
CA VAL A 95 -6.65 -4.58 -12.34
C VAL A 95 -6.28 -4.65 -13.82
N GLY A 96 -7.25 -4.47 -14.73
CA GLY A 96 -7.00 -4.47 -16.18
C GLY A 96 -6.02 -3.38 -16.60
N LEU A 97 -6.21 -2.16 -16.08
CA LEU A 97 -5.30 -1.04 -16.32
C LEU A 97 -3.89 -1.33 -15.77
N GLY A 98 -3.80 -1.81 -14.52
CA GLY A 98 -2.52 -2.14 -13.91
C GLY A 98 -1.77 -3.22 -14.70
N ARG A 99 -2.44 -4.28 -15.15
CA ARG A 99 -1.83 -5.31 -16.00
C ARG A 99 -1.36 -4.75 -17.34
N LEU A 100 -2.16 -3.91 -17.98
CA LEU A 100 -1.81 -3.25 -19.25
C LEU A 100 -0.56 -2.37 -19.10
N MET A 101 -0.43 -1.69 -17.98
CA MET A 101 0.67 -0.74 -17.71
C MET A 101 1.91 -1.41 -17.08
N GLY A 102 1.86 -2.71 -16.77
CA GLY A 102 2.95 -3.45 -16.13
C GLY A 102 3.13 -3.15 -14.64
N HIS A 103 2.05 -2.78 -13.95
CA HIS A 103 2.10 -2.49 -12.52
C HIS A 103 2.25 -3.75 -11.67
N LEU A 104 2.94 -3.62 -10.53
CA LEU A 104 2.76 -4.54 -9.42
C LEU A 104 1.42 -4.28 -8.75
N LEU A 105 0.63 -5.32 -8.56
CA LEU A 105 -0.74 -5.22 -8.05
C LEU A 105 -0.88 -5.78 -6.64
N ASN A 106 -1.54 -5.01 -5.77
CA ASN A 106 -2.18 -5.51 -4.57
C ASN A 106 -3.69 -5.26 -4.67
N VAL A 107 -4.50 -6.29 -4.52
CA VAL A 107 -5.96 -6.20 -4.63
C VAL A 107 -6.57 -6.66 -3.33
N ALA A 108 -7.31 -5.76 -2.67
CA ALA A 108 -7.94 -6.06 -1.38
C ALA A 108 -8.89 -7.25 -1.52
N ASP A 109 -8.78 -8.19 -0.59
CA ASP A 109 -9.61 -9.40 -0.48
C ASP A 109 -9.59 -10.34 -1.70
N VAL A 110 -8.65 -10.15 -2.64
CA VAL A 110 -8.52 -11.01 -3.83
C VAL A 110 -7.05 -11.47 -4.00
N PRO A 111 -6.57 -12.43 -3.17
CA PRO A 111 -5.17 -12.88 -3.17
C PRO A 111 -4.66 -13.34 -4.54
N ASP A 112 -5.50 -14.02 -5.31
CA ASP A 112 -5.13 -14.58 -6.63
C ASP A 112 -4.80 -13.50 -7.68
N ARG A 113 -5.15 -12.24 -7.42
CA ARG A 113 -4.85 -11.11 -8.29
C ARG A 113 -3.69 -10.25 -7.80
N CYS A 114 -3.12 -10.60 -6.65
CA CYS A 114 -2.01 -9.88 -6.04
C CYS A 114 -0.66 -10.38 -6.57
N ASP A 115 0.22 -9.45 -6.92
CA ASP A 115 1.63 -9.74 -7.19
C ASP A 115 2.49 -9.62 -5.93
N PHE A 116 2.02 -8.83 -4.94
CA PHE A 116 2.68 -8.64 -3.66
C PHE A 116 1.67 -8.49 -2.52
N TYR A 117 2.14 -8.67 -1.31
CA TYR A 117 1.35 -8.54 -0.09
C TYR A 117 1.90 -7.43 0.81
N MET A 118 1.00 -6.70 1.42
CA MET A 118 1.32 -5.68 2.42
C MET A 118 1.30 -6.36 3.80
N GLY A 119 2.42 -6.92 4.20
CA GLY A 119 2.61 -7.60 5.50
C GLY A 119 2.84 -6.63 6.65
N GLY A 120 3.09 -7.15 7.86
CA GLY A 120 3.50 -6.33 9.00
C GLY A 120 4.84 -5.66 8.73
N ILE A 121 4.97 -4.37 9.02
CA ILE A 121 6.22 -3.62 8.86
C ILE A 121 6.55 -2.94 10.18
N VAL A 122 7.80 -3.10 10.61
CA VAL A 122 8.43 -2.33 11.69
C VAL A 122 9.45 -1.40 11.07
N THR A 123 9.43 -0.14 11.48
CA THR A 123 10.42 0.86 11.08
C THR A 123 11.01 1.50 12.32
N ASN A 124 12.33 1.47 12.44
CA ASN A 124 13.06 2.09 13.55
C ASN A 124 14.36 2.68 12.98
N GLY A 125 14.39 4.00 12.80
CA GLY A 125 15.48 4.68 12.12
C GLY A 125 15.70 4.12 10.70
N SER A 126 16.92 3.71 10.41
CA SER A 126 17.30 3.06 9.16
C SER A 126 16.90 1.58 9.07
N LEU A 127 16.57 0.94 10.22
CA LEU A 127 16.14 -0.45 10.27
C LEU A 127 14.68 -0.59 9.81
N LYS A 128 14.45 -1.47 8.85
CA LYS A 128 13.11 -1.85 8.42
C LYS A 128 12.97 -3.37 8.37
N LEU A 129 11.95 -3.89 9.03
CA LEU A 129 11.61 -5.30 9.07
C LEU A 129 10.26 -5.53 8.42
N ALA A 130 10.18 -6.50 7.52
CA ALA A 130 8.92 -6.92 6.90
C ALA A 130 8.59 -8.35 7.34
N ILE A 131 7.36 -8.55 7.83
CA ILE A 131 6.90 -9.81 8.39
C ILE A 131 5.81 -10.39 7.49
N SER A 132 6.02 -11.59 7.00
CA SER A 132 5.04 -12.32 6.21
C SER A 132 4.78 -13.70 6.80
N THR A 133 3.53 -14.02 7.03
CA THR A 133 3.06 -15.36 7.43
C THR A 133 2.32 -16.08 6.30
N ASP A 134 2.45 -15.59 5.06
CA ASP A 134 1.74 -16.10 3.87
C ASP A 134 0.20 -16.07 4.03
N GLY A 135 -0.31 -15.11 4.82
CA GLY A 135 -1.74 -15.00 5.13
C GLY A 135 -2.28 -16.06 6.11
N LYS A 136 -1.44 -17.03 6.53
CA LYS A 136 -1.87 -18.18 7.35
C LYS A 136 -1.95 -17.89 8.84
N ALA A 137 -1.24 -16.87 9.31
CA ALA A 137 -1.21 -16.51 10.73
C ALA A 137 -1.15 -14.99 10.92
N PRO A 138 -2.20 -14.23 10.55
CA PRO A 138 -2.20 -12.76 10.64
C PRO A 138 -2.05 -12.26 12.09
N ILE A 139 -2.62 -12.96 13.07
CA ILE A 139 -2.48 -12.64 14.50
C ILE A 139 -1.03 -12.78 14.94
N LEU A 140 -0.32 -13.80 14.49
CA LEU A 140 1.09 -13.99 14.80
C LEU A 140 1.93 -12.85 14.21
N ALA A 141 1.70 -12.49 12.95
CA ALA A 141 2.40 -11.38 12.29
C ALA A 141 2.19 -10.06 13.03
N LYS A 142 0.94 -9.79 13.49
CA LYS A 142 0.61 -8.61 14.29
C LYS A 142 1.36 -8.61 15.63
N ARG A 143 1.32 -9.71 16.38
CA ARG A 143 2.01 -9.82 17.69
C ARG A 143 3.52 -9.73 17.56
N MET A 144 4.10 -10.32 16.51
CA MET A 144 5.54 -10.18 16.25
C MET A 144 5.92 -8.74 15.94
N ARG A 145 5.09 -8.03 15.15
CA ARG A 145 5.32 -6.61 14.88
C ARG A 145 5.29 -5.79 16.17
N GLU A 146 4.25 -5.95 17.00
CA GLU A 146 4.10 -5.26 18.27
C GLU A 146 5.28 -5.56 19.21
N TRP A 147 5.66 -6.82 19.37
CA TRP A 147 6.80 -7.22 20.16
C TRP A 147 8.13 -6.62 19.66
N LEU A 148 8.36 -6.59 18.34
CA LEU A 148 9.55 -5.97 17.75
C LEU A 148 9.55 -4.44 17.98
N GLU A 149 8.40 -3.78 17.87
CA GLU A 149 8.26 -2.35 18.17
C GLU A 149 8.62 -2.06 19.65
N ASP A 150 8.29 -2.97 20.57
CA ASP A 150 8.56 -2.81 22.02
C ASP A 150 10.03 -3.10 22.40
N VAL A 151 10.68 -4.09 21.75
CA VAL A 151 12.03 -4.52 22.17
C VAL A 151 13.17 -3.83 21.42
N LEU A 152 12.89 -3.22 20.26
CA LEU A 152 13.89 -2.45 19.56
C LEU A 152 14.18 -1.15 20.30
N PRO A 153 15.46 -0.78 20.48
CA PRO A 153 15.81 0.50 21.10
C PRO A 153 15.25 1.66 20.28
N GLU A 154 14.92 2.78 20.92
CA GLU A 154 14.30 3.95 20.26
C GLU A 154 15.20 4.54 19.15
N ASP A 155 16.49 4.31 19.21
CA ASP A 155 17.47 4.78 18.23
C ASP A 155 18.49 3.68 17.90
N VAL A 156 18.28 3.00 16.79
CA VAL A 156 19.21 1.95 16.30
C VAL A 156 20.46 2.58 15.65
N GLU A 157 20.44 3.86 15.30
CA GLU A 157 21.55 4.56 14.64
C GLU A 157 22.61 5.07 15.61
N SER A 158 22.32 5.09 16.91
CA SER A 158 23.24 5.59 17.96
C SER A 158 24.17 4.54 18.58
N ASN A 159 24.20 3.29 18.03
CA ASN A 159 25.07 2.20 18.49
C ASN A 159 26.12 1.80 17.47
#